data_fd09344fc7003383fc76d477796b01d3
#
_entry.id   fd09344fc7003383fc76d477796b01d3
#
_cell.length_a   1.000
_cell.length_b   1.000
_cell.length_c   1.000
_cell.angle_alpha   90.00
_cell.angle_beta   90.00
_cell.angle_gamma   90.00
#
_symmetry.space_group_name_H-M   'P 1'
#
loop_
_entity.id
_entity.type
_entity.pdbx_description
1 polymer ?
#
loop_
_entity_poly.entity_id
_entity_poly.type
_entity_poly.pdbx_seq_one_letter_code
_entity_poly.pdbx_strand_id
1 'polypeptide(L)'
;MINFVVMKHITLIGAGNLATQLGQALVQAGFKIDQVFSRTEKSAYELAKKLGAEPLTCLNSLRDDADVYIFSVKDSVLCQLIMQVCKGREDKLFLHTAGSMSIDCFKDSAQRYGVFYPMQTFSKTKNVSFENIPIFIEGNSEAVEEDIRTLAESIAKRVIPLSSEKRKYLHLAAVWACNFTNHCYSIASDIRSEERRVGKE
;
A
#
# COMPACT_ATOMS: atom_id res chain seq x y z
N MET A 1 3.35 8.40 -31.06
CA MET A 1 2.63 9.01 -29.93
C MET A 1 2.21 7.87 -29.03
N ILE A 2 2.88 7.71 -27.89
CA ILE A 2 2.50 6.73 -26.88
C ILE A 2 1.26 7.31 -26.20
N ASN A 3 0.10 6.65 -26.36
CA ASN A 3 -1.10 7.01 -25.62
C ASN A 3 -0.81 6.71 -24.14
N PHE A 4 -0.44 7.74 -23.40
CA PHE A 4 -0.50 7.67 -21.94
C PHE A 4 -1.98 7.49 -21.58
N VAL A 5 -2.35 6.29 -21.19
CA VAL A 5 -3.62 6.07 -20.51
C VAL A 5 -3.57 6.92 -19.24
N VAL A 6 -4.34 7.99 -19.20
CA VAL A 6 -4.41 8.86 -18.02
C VAL A 6 -5.14 8.05 -16.95
N MET A 7 -4.38 7.31 -16.14
CA MET A 7 -4.91 6.61 -14.98
C MET A 7 -5.53 7.64 -14.04
N LYS A 8 -6.84 7.60 -13.88
CA LYS A 8 -7.56 8.56 -13.02
C LYS A 8 -8.30 7.87 -11.88
N HIS A 9 -8.69 6.62 -12.09
CA HIS A 9 -9.59 5.86 -11.24
C HIS A 9 -8.85 4.75 -10.51
N ILE A 10 -8.87 4.79 -9.18
CA ILE A 10 -8.13 3.86 -8.32
C ILE A 10 -9.09 3.20 -7.34
N THR A 11 -8.95 1.90 -7.17
CA THR A 11 -9.60 1.14 -6.11
C THR A 11 -8.55 0.67 -5.07
N LEU A 12 -8.81 0.94 -3.80
CA LEU A 12 -7.95 0.50 -2.69
C LEU A 12 -8.47 -0.80 -2.08
N ILE A 13 -7.64 -1.81 -2.06
CA ILE A 13 -7.89 -3.09 -1.38
C ILE A 13 -7.13 -3.08 -0.06
N GLY A 14 -7.83 -2.72 1.01
CA GLY A 14 -7.30 -2.51 2.36
C GLY A 14 -7.55 -1.10 2.88
N ALA A 15 -7.73 -0.97 4.21
CA ALA A 15 -7.96 0.29 4.90
C ALA A 15 -7.05 0.44 6.14
N GLY A 16 -5.78 0.00 5.99
CA GLY A 16 -4.74 0.10 7.01
C GLY A 16 -4.09 1.49 7.07
N ASN A 17 -3.00 1.59 7.85
CA ASN A 17 -2.24 2.83 8.01
C ASN A 17 -1.70 3.34 6.68
N LEU A 18 -1.05 2.47 5.91
CA LEU A 18 -0.50 2.82 4.60
C LEU A 18 -1.61 3.20 3.61
N ALA A 19 -2.69 2.39 3.49
CA ALA A 19 -3.81 2.71 2.60
C ALA A 19 -4.40 4.09 2.90
N THR A 20 -4.48 4.48 4.18
CA THR A 20 -5.00 5.79 4.60
C THR A 20 -4.11 6.92 4.09
N GLN A 21 -2.80 6.82 4.30
CA GLN A 21 -1.87 7.88 3.91
C GLN A 21 -1.69 7.93 2.38
N LEU A 22 -1.55 6.77 1.74
CA LEU A 22 -1.41 6.67 0.28
C LEU A 22 -2.66 7.18 -0.45
N GLY A 23 -3.86 6.79 0.00
CA GLY A 23 -5.10 7.26 -0.58
C GLY A 23 -5.25 8.77 -0.51
N GLN A 24 -4.89 9.38 0.63
CA GLN A 24 -4.90 10.85 0.76
C GLN A 24 -3.89 11.52 -0.17
N ALA A 25 -2.67 10.99 -0.28
CA ALA A 25 -1.66 11.54 -1.18
C ALA A 25 -2.09 11.46 -2.65
N LEU A 26 -2.68 10.34 -3.07
CA LEU A 26 -3.21 10.16 -4.42
C LEU A 26 -4.36 11.12 -4.73
N VAL A 27 -5.31 11.31 -3.80
CA VAL A 27 -6.40 12.29 -3.96
C VAL A 27 -5.86 13.71 -4.08
N GLN A 28 -4.84 14.08 -3.28
CA GLN A 28 -4.18 15.38 -3.36
C GLN A 28 -3.44 15.60 -4.70
N ALA A 29 -2.93 14.53 -5.30
CA ALA A 29 -2.32 14.53 -6.63
C ALA A 29 -3.33 14.54 -7.79
N GLY A 30 -4.63 14.52 -7.49
CA GLY A 30 -5.70 14.63 -8.50
C GLY A 30 -6.28 13.30 -8.97
N PHE A 31 -5.90 12.16 -8.36
CA PHE A 31 -6.51 10.87 -8.63
C PHE A 31 -7.85 10.73 -7.90
N LYS A 32 -8.75 9.96 -8.48
CA LYS A 32 -10.02 9.61 -7.86
C LYS A 32 -9.95 8.21 -7.25
N ILE A 33 -10.20 8.11 -5.95
CA ILE A 33 -10.41 6.83 -5.33
C ILE A 33 -11.90 6.50 -5.43
N ASP A 34 -12.25 5.48 -6.22
CA ASP A 34 -13.65 5.12 -6.45
C ASP A 34 -14.18 4.23 -5.32
N GLN A 35 -13.41 3.23 -4.92
CA GLN A 35 -13.84 2.27 -3.92
C GLN A 35 -12.72 1.95 -2.92
N VAL A 36 -13.11 1.68 -1.67
CA VAL A 36 -12.22 1.19 -0.61
C VAL A 36 -12.77 -0.09 -0.03
N PHE A 37 -12.09 -1.19 -0.26
CA PHE A 37 -12.43 -2.49 0.32
C PHE A 37 -11.72 -2.70 1.66
N SER A 38 -12.47 -3.14 2.67
CA SER A 38 -11.92 -3.66 3.94
C SER A 38 -12.81 -4.75 4.51
N ARG A 39 -12.22 -5.72 5.23
CA ARG A 39 -12.97 -6.79 5.91
C ARG A 39 -13.90 -6.27 7.01
N THR A 40 -13.63 -5.11 7.57
CA THR A 40 -14.44 -4.49 8.60
C THR A 40 -15.14 -3.25 8.05
N GLU A 41 -16.45 -3.18 8.25
CA GLU A 41 -17.29 -2.07 7.80
C GLU A 41 -16.77 -0.73 8.32
N LYS A 42 -16.45 -0.67 9.62
CA LYS A 42 -15.90 0.54 10.25
C LYS A 42 -14.68 1.08 9.50
N SER A 43 -13.69 0.21 9.20
CA SER A 43 -12.46 0.65 8.52
C SER A 43 -12.70 1.05 7.06
N ALA A 44 -13.59 0.33 6.35
CA ALA A 44 -13.97 0.68 4.99
C ALA A 44 -14.64 2.07 4.97
N TYR A 45 -15.64 2.28 5.83
CA TYR A 45 -16.39 3.52 5.91
C TYR A 45 -15.52 4.71 6.32
N GLU A 46 -14.70 4.57 7.38
CA GLU A 46 -13.82 5.65 7.86
C GLU A 46 -12.85 6.13 6.77
N LEU A 47 -12.25 5.21 6.02
CA LEU A 47 -11.31 5.58 4.96
C LEU A 47 -12.05 6.12 3.74
N ALA A 48 -13.10 5.45 3.27
CA ALA A 48 -13.90 5.88 2.13
C ALA A 48 -14.46 7.30 2.32
N LYS A 49 -14.98 7.60 3.53
CA LYS A 49 -15.44 8.95 3.87
C LYS A 49 -14.34 10.01 3.74
N LYS A 50 -13.10 9.70 4.14
CA LYS A 50 -11.96 10.62 4.01
C LYS A 50 -11.55 10.88 2.57
N LEU A 51 -11.74 9.89 1.71
CA LEU A 51 -11.29 9.93 0.31
C LEU A 51 -12.41 10.29 -0.68
N GLY A 52 -13.66 10.45 -0.23
CA GLY A 52 -14.81 10.65 -1.09
C GLY A 52 -15.14 9.40 -1.94
N ALA A 53 -14.84 8.21 -1.42
CA ALA A 53 -14.96 6.92 -2.09
C ALA A 53 -16.16 6.11 -1.57
N GLU A 54 -16.52 5.05 -2.28
CA GLU A 54 -17.51 4.07 -1.87
C GLU A 54 -16.89 3.01 -0.95
N PRO A 55 -17.42 2.75 0.26
CA PRO A 55 -16.93 1.69 1.14
C PRO A 55 -17.46 0.32 0.72
N LEU A 56 -16.59 -0.71 0.74
CA LEU A 56 -16.95 -2.09 0.44
C LEU A 56 -16.45 -3.05 1.51
N THR A 57 -17.28 -4.04 1.85
CA THR A 57 -16.91 -5.19 2.69
C THR A 57 -17.05 -6.52 1.95
N CYS A 58 -17.68 -6.52 0.77
CA CYS A 58 -17.86 -7.68 -0.07
C CYS A 58 -17.18 -7.46 -1.43
N LEU A 59 -16.32 -8.40 -1.84
CA LEU A 59 -15.63 -8.32 -3.14
C LEU A 59 -16.56 -8.48 -4.35
N ASN A 60 -17.74 -9.07 -4.17
CA ASN A 60 -18.72 -9.20 -5.25
C ASN A 60 -19.28 -7.84 -5.73
N SER A 61 -19.18 -6.81 -4.89
CA SER A 61 -19.59 -5.43 -5.22
C SER A 61 -18.44 -4.60 -5.80
N LEU A 62 -17.27 -5.23 -6.00
CA LEU A 62 -16.12 -4.53 -6.56
C LEU A 62 -16.36 -4.27 -8.06
N ARG A 63 -16.25 -2.99 -8.46
CA ARG A 63 -16.41 -2.59 -9.86
C ARG A 63 -15.20 -2.98 -10.70
N ASP A 64 -15.36 -3.00 -12.00
CA ASP A 64 -14.33 -3.34 -13.00
C ASP A 64 -13.84 -2.12 -13.81
N ASP A 65 -14.34 -0.92 -13.48
CA ASP A 65 -14.08 0.31 -14.22
C ASP A 65 -12.87 1.11 -13.68
N ALA A 66 -12.24 0.70 -12.59
CA ALA A 66 -11.01 1.33 -12.14
C ALA A 66 -9.82 1.01 -13.06
N ASP A 67 -8.91 1.98 -13.22
CA ASP A 67 -7.67 1.81 -13.99
C ASP A 67 -6.63 1.01 -13.20
N VAL A 68 -6.58 1.25 -11.86
CA VAL A 68 -5.58 0.68 -10.96
C VAL A 68 -6.22 0.12 -9.69
N TYR A 69 -5.80 -1.07 -9.29
CA TYR A 69 -6.17 -1.70 -8.01
C TYR A 69 -4.92 -1.82 -7.13
N ILE A 70 -4.93 -1.16 -5.96
CA ILE A 70 -3.78 -1.15 -5.05
C ILE A 70 -4.08 -1.96 -3.80
N PHE A 71 -3.33 -3.05 -3.61
CA PHE A 71 -3.42 -3.91 -2.42
C PHE A 71 -2.53 -3.38 -1.31
N SER A 72 -3.16 -2.90 -0.25
CA SER A 72 -2.50 -2.46 0.99
C SER A 72 -3.04 -3.26 2.18
N VAL A 73 -2.74 -4.54 2.17
CA VAL A 73 -3.21 -5.56 3.13
C VAL A 73 -2.03 -6.29 3.76
N LYS A 74 -2.29 -7.13 4.77
CA LYS A 74 -1.26 -8.01 5.36
C LYS A 74 -0.82 -9.05 4.33
N ASP A 75 0.46 -9.40 4.36
CA ASP A 75 1.08 -10.39 3.47
C ASP A 75 0.36 -11.74 3.50
N SER A 76 -0.10 -12.16 4.68
CA SER A 76 -0.80 -13.45 4.88
C SER A 76 -2.12 -13.62 4.11
N VAL A 77 -2.72 -12.53 3.66
CA VAL A 77 -4.00 -12.56 2.90
C VAL A 77 -3.86 -12.04 1.48
N LEU A 78 -2.67 -11.55 1.11
CA LEU A 78 -2.45 -10.89 -0.17
C LEU A 78 -2.74 -11.80 -1.36
N CYS A 79 -2.13 -12.98 -1.43
CA CYS A 79 -2.30 -13.90 -2.57
C CYS A 79 -3.77 -14.34 -2.73
N GLN A 80 -4.47 -14.61 -1.62
CA GLN A 80 -5.88 -14.98 -1.67
C GLN A 80 -6.76 -13.86 -2.23
N LEU A 81 -6.49 -12.60 -1.83
CA LEU A 81 -7.23 -11.46 -2.33
C LEU A 81 -6.91 -11.16 -3.80
N ILE A 82 -5.67 -11.34 -4.22
CA ILE A 82 -5.26 -11.19 -5.63
C ILE A 82 -6.10 -12.10 -6.53
N MET A 83 -6.18 -13.40 -6.23
CA MET A 83 -6.96 -14.36 -7.03
C MET A 83 -8.44 -13.96 -7.15
N GLN A 84 -9.02 -13.37 -6.11
CA GLN A 84 -10.42 -12.96 -6.12
C GLN A 84 -10.65 -11.63 -6.83
N VAL A 85 -9.78 -10.66 -6.60
CA VAL A 85 -9.92 -9.28 -7.14
C VAL A 85 -9.56 -9.20 -8.61
N CYS A 86 -8.54 -9.93 -9.07
CA CYS A 86 -8.12 -9.91 -10.47
C CYS A 86 -9.11 -10.60 -11.41
N LYS A 87 -9.87 -11.57 -10.91
CA LYS A 87 -10.81 -12.35 -11.73
C LYS A 87 -11.82 -11.46 -12.46
N GLY A 88 -11.83 -11.54 -13.80
CA GLY A 88 -12.66 -10.73 -14.68
C GLY A 88 -12.17 -9.29 -14.89
N ARG A 89 -10.94 -8.98 -14.46
CA ARG A 89 -10.28 -7.66 -14.58
C ARG A 89 -8.81 -7.79 -14.98
N GLU A 90 -8.43 -8.90 -15.59
CA GLU A 90 -7.04 -9.31 -15.80
C GLU A 90 -6.22 -8.29 -16.62
N ASP A 91 -6.89 -7.42 -17.40
CA ASP A 91 -6.31 -6.34 -18.22
C ASP A 91 -5.96 -5.06 -17.42
N LYS A 92 -6.46 -4.94 -16.19
CA LYS A 92 -6.22 -3.77 -15.33
C LYS A 92 -4.82 -3.79 -14.71
N LEU A 93 -4.40 -2.65 -14.17
CA LEU A 93 -3.14 -2.56 -13.44
C LEU A 93 -3.34 -2.94 -11.97
N PHE A 94 -2.62 -3.94 -11.51
CA PHE A 94 -2.66 -4.41 -10.13
C PHE A 94 -1.33 -4.17 -9.42
N LEU A 95 -1.37 -3.53 -8.26
CA LEU A 95 -0.20 -3.17 -7.49
C LEU A 95 -0.33 -3.67 -6.06
N HIS A 96 0.74 -4.20 -5.47
CA HIS A 96 0.79 -4.40 -4.04
C HIS A 96 1.83 -3.49 -3.38
N THR A 97 1.65 -3.24 -2.09
CA THR A 97 2.52 -2.36 -1.30
C THR A 97 3.40 -3.12 -0.30
N ALA A 98 3.49 -4.43 -0.42
CA ALA A 98 4.24 -5.27 0.51
C ALA A 98 5.75 -5.25 0.21
N GLY A 99 6.56 -5.05 1.25
CA GLY A 99 8.03 -5.05 1.13
C GLY A 99 8.63 -6.45 0.99
N SER A 100 7.99 -7.46 1.59
CA SER A 100 8.48 -8.85 1.66
C SER A 100 7.99 -9.76 0.53
N MET A 101 6.88 -9.40 -0.14
CA MET A 101 6.23 -10.27 -1.13
C MET A 101 6.83 -10.08 -2.53
N SER A 102 6.96 -11.19 -3.28
CA SER A 102 7.37 -11.14 -4.68
C SER A 102 6.24 -10.60 -5.57
N ILE A 103 6.62 -9.92 -6.65
CA ILE A 103 5.73 -9.55 -7.74
C ILE A 103 5.01 -10.78 -8.34
N ASP A 104 5.63 -11.97 -8.28
CA ASP A 104 5.10 -13.21 -8.83
C ASP A 104 3.77 -13.67 -8.21
N CYS A 105 3.36 -13.09 -7.09
CA CYS A 105 2.04 -13.37 -6.51
C CYS A 105 0.87 -13.01 -7.45
N PHE A 106 1.11 -12.20 -8.48
CA PHE A 106 0.13 -11.85 -9.50
C PHE A 106 0.20 -12.70 -10.78
N LYS A 107 1.28 -13.46 -10.99
CA LYS A 107 1.67 -14.05 -12.29
C LYS A 107 0.53 -14.79 -13.00
N ASP A 108 -0.28 -15.55 -12.27
CA ASP A 108 -1.36 -16.35 -12.85
C ASP A 108 -2.74 -15.66 -12.75
N SER A 109 -2.77 -14.42 -12.28
CA SER A 109 -4.03 -13.70 -11.98
C SER A 109 -4.21 -12.42 -12.76
N ALA A 110 -3.15 -11.80 -13.29
CA ALA A 110 -3.20 -10.52 -13.96
C ALA A 110 -2.19 -10.42 -15.10
N GLN A 111 -2.49 -9.59 -16.10
CA GLN A 111 -1.59 -9.32 -17.24
C GLN A 111 -0.66 -8.14 -16.95
N ARG A 112 -1.12 -7.15 -16.20
CA ARG A 112 -0.38 -5.92 -15.85
C ARG A 112 -0.32 -5.78 -14.34
N TYR A 113 0.86 -5.98 -13.78
CA TYR A 113 1.03 -5.99 -12.33
C TYR A 113 2.41 -5.54 -11.88
N GLY A 114 2.47 -5.13 -10.64
CA GLY A 114 3.72 -4.67 -10.06
C GLY A 114 3.66 -4.35 -8.58
N VAL A 115 4.67 -3.64 -8.16
CA VAL A 115 4.87 -3.22 -6.78
C VAL A 115 4.97 -1.70 -6.71
N PHE A 116 4.31 -1.16 -5.68
CA PHE A 116 4.37 0.23 -5.30
C PHE A 116 4.66 0.27 -3.79
N TYR A 117 5.95 0.29 -3.42
CA TYR A 117 6.38 0.15 -2.03
C TYR A 117 6.97 1.45 -1.46
N PRO A 118 6.18 2.28 -0.78
CA PRO A 118 6.72 3.42 -0.03
C PRO A 118 7.40 2.91 1.25
N MET A 119 8.69 3.21 1.38
CA MET A 119 9.49 2.75 2.52
C MET A 119 9.39 3.71 3.70
N GLN A 120 8.36 3.56 4.51
CA GLN A 120 8.09 4.35 5.70
C GLN A 120 7.21 3.56 6.68
N THR A 121 7.30 3.89 7.97
CA THR A 121 6.33 3.47 8.99
C THR A 121 5.15 4.44 9.01
N PHE A 122 3.96 3.96 8.73
CA PHE A 122 2.75 4.77 8.64
C PHE A 122 1.85 4.63 9.86
N SER A 123 1.18 5.72 10.21
CA SER A 123 0.12 5.79 11.21
C SER A 123 -1.12 6.47 10.62
N LYS A 124 -2.31 6.09 11.08
CA LYS A 124 -3.56 6.76 10.66
C LYS A 124 -3.70 8.18 11.21
N THR A 125 -2.98 8.49 12.30
CA THR A 125 -3.14 9.74 13.06
C THR A 125 -2.11 10.81 12.72
N LYS A 126 -1.01 10.44 12.04
CA LYS A 126 0.04 11.38 11.66
C LYS A 126 -0.04 11.60 10.15
N ASN A 127 -0.27 12.82 9.73
CA ASN A 127 -0.16 13.18 8.31
C ASN A 127 1.31 13.09 7.89
N VAL A 128 1.55 12.38 6.81
CA VAL A 128 2.90 12.16 6.27
C VAL A 128 2.93 12.67 4.83
N SER A 129 3.87 13.57 4.54
CA SER A 129 4.13 13.97 3.16
C SER A 129 4.89 12.87 2.44
N PHE A 130 4.38 12.42 1.30
CA PHE A 130 5.06 11.43 0.46
C PHE A 130 6.25 12.01 -0.30
N GLU A 131 6.35 13.32 -0.43
CA GLU A 131 7.35 14.02 -1.24
C GLU A 131 8.79 13.52 -1.01
N ASN A 132 9.15 13.26 0.26
CA ASN A 132 10.49 12.81 0.65
C ASN A 132 10.58 11.31 0.98
N ILE A 133 9.47 10.57 0.85
CA ILE A 133 9.46 9.13 1.06
C ILE A 133 9.94 8.43 -0.21
N PRO A 134 11.00 7.60 -0.16
CA PRO A 134 11.38 6.80 -1.31
C PRO A 134 10.29 5.76 -1.61
N ILE A 135 9.87 5.71 -2.88
CA ILE A 135 8.95 4.68 -3.38
C ILE A 135 9.76 3.73 -4.26
N PHE A 136 9.78 2.47 -3.87
CA PHE A 136 10.40 1.41 -4.66
C PHE A 136 9.34 0.77 -5.54
N ILE A 137 9.66 0.65 -6.83
CA ILE A 137 8.75 0.14 -7.85
C ILE A 137 9.31 -1.07 -8.56
N GLU A 138 8.43 -1.92 -9.07
CA GLU A 138 8.76 -3.06 -9.92
C GLU A 138 7.55 -3.35 -10.81
N GLY A 139 7.76 -3.44 -12.12
CA GLY A 139 6.72 -3.81 -13.09
C GLY A 139 7.03 -5.16 -13.72
N ASN A 140 6.00 -5.92 -14.12
CA ASN A 140 6.17 -7.17 -14.86
C ASN A 140 6.61 -6.96 -16.32
N SER A 141 6.65 -5.71 -16.79
CA SER A 141 7.22 -5.28 -18.07
C SER A 141 7.71 -3.82 -17.96
N GLU A 142 8.53 -3.37 -18.89
CA GLU A 142 9.01 -1.98 -18.94
C GLU A 142 7.86 -0.98 -19.06
N ALA A 143 6.84 -1.29 -19.86
CA ALA A 143 5.66 -0.43 -20.00
C ALA A 143 4.87 -0.32 -18.70
N VAL A 144 4.71 -1.42 -17.97
CA VAL A 144 4.02 -1.41 -16.66
C VAL A 144 4.87 -0.68 -15.61
N GLU A 145 6.20 -0.85 -15.62
CA GLU A 145 7.07 -0.11 -14.70
C GLU A 145 7.00 1.39 -14.93
N GLU A 146 6.90 1.85 -16.18
CA GLU A 146 6.74 3.26 -16.52
C GLU A 146 5.39 3.83 -16.06
N ASP A 147 4.31 3.05 -16.20
CA ASP A 147 2.99 3.42 -15.66
C ASP A 147 3.04 3.57 -14.13
N ILE A 148 3.71 2.63 -13.43
CA ILE A 148 3.88 2.69 -11.98
C ILE A 148 4.76 3.88 -11.59
N ARG A 149 5.81 4.16 -12.36
CA ARG A 149 6.70 5.31 -12.17
C ARG A 149 5.92 6.61 -12.25
N THR A 150 5.12 6.80 -13.29
CA THR A 150 4.27 7.97 -13.47
C THR A 150 3.33 8.18 -12.27
N LEU A 151 2.70 7.11 -11.79
CA LEU A 151 1.87 7.16 -10.60
C LEU A 151 2.67 7.55 -9.35
N ALA A 152 3.86 7.00 -9.15
CA ALA A 152 4.70 7.25 -7.99
C ALA A 152 5.28 8.67 -7.98
N GLU A 153 5.73 9.18 -9.12
CA GLU A 153 6.29 10.53 -9.29
C GLU A 153 5.25 11.64 -9.08
N SER A 154 3.96 11.32 -9.22
CA SER A 154 2.88 12.27 -8.90
C SER A 154 2.82 12.64 -7.42
N ILE A 155 3.37 11.80 -6.52
CA ILE A 155 3.31 12.00 -5.06
C ILE A 155 4.67 12.03 -4.39
N ALA A 156 5.74 11.56 -5.04
CA ALA A 156 7.07 11.44 -4.43
C ALA A 156 8.20 11.87 -5.38
N LYS A 157 9.23 12.50 -4.82
CA LYS A 157 10.43 12.94 -5.58
C LYS A 157 11.44 11.81 -5.84
N ARG A 158 11.38 10.73 -5.07
CA ARG A 158 12.34 9.62 -5.13
C ARG A 158 11.63 8.33 -5.49
N VAL A 159 11.66 7.98 -6.76
CA VAL A 159 11.12 6.73 -7.30
C VAL A 159 12.27 5.87 -7.81
N ILE A 160 12.39 4.66 -7.30
CA ILE A 160 13.56 3.81 -7.50
C ILE A 160 13.10 2.42 -7.92
N PRO A 161 13.50 1.92 -9.12
CA PRO A 161 13.27 0.54 -9.51
C PRO A 161 14.03 -0.41 -8.57
N LEU A 162 13.34 -1.42 -8.07
CA LEU A 162 13.94 -2.39 -7.17
C LEU A 162 13.24 -3.74 -7.26
N SER A 163 13.99 -4.77 -7.65
CA SER A 163 13.44 -6.13 -7.77
C SER A 163 12.93 -6.69 -6.44
N SER A 164 12.00 -7.62 -6.52
CA SER A 164 11.42 -8.32 -5.37
C SER A 164 12.48 -8.91 -4.43
N GLU A 165 13.54 -9.48 -4.98
CA GLU A 165 14.66 -10.03 -4.20
C GLU A 165 15.37 -8.94 -3.38
N LYS A 166 15.82 -7.87 -4.03
CA LYS A 166 16.50 -6.76 -3.35
C LYS A 166 15.59 -6.02 -2.37
N ARG A 167 14.31 -5.85 -2.73
CA ARG A 167 13.31 -5.21 -1.86
C ARG A 167 13.10 -5.98 -0.56
N LYS A 168 13.09 -7.32 -0.60
CA LYS A 168 12.99 -8.17 0.58
C LYS A 168 14.12 -7.91 1.58
N TYR A 169 15.36 -7.80 1.11
CA TYR A 169 16.50 -7.47 1.98
C TYR A 169 16.42 -6.05 2.53
N LEU A 170 16.04 -5.09 1.70
CA LEU A 170 15.85 -3.70 2.12
C LEU A 170 14.76 -3.60 3.19
N HIS A 171 13.62 -4.27 2.97
CA HIS A 171 12.53 -4.33 3.94
C HIS A 171 12.98 -4.96 5.26
N LEU A 172 13.70 -6.08 5.20
CA LEU A 172 14.24 -6.74 6.40
C LEU A 172 15.18 -5.80 7.17
N ALA A 173 16.08 -5.10 6.51
CA ALA A 173 16.95 -4.11 7.14
C ALA A 173 16.16 -3.00 7.83
N ALA A 174 15.09 -2.48 7.18
CA ALA A 174 14.22 -1.46 7.75
C ALA A 174 13.44 -1.97 8.98
N VAL A 175 12.99 -3.24 8.96
CA VAL A 175 12.34 -3.88 10.12
C VAL A 175 13.29 -3.93 11.32
N TRP A 176 14.56 -4.33 11.11
CA TRP A 176 15.55 -4.33 12.18
C TRP A 176 15.84 -2.93 12.70
N ALA A 177 16.10 -1.98 11.82
CA ALA A 177 16.45 -0.61 12.20
C ALA A 177 15.31 0.16 12.90
N CYS A 178 14.05 -0.12 12.54
CA CYS A 178 12.89 0.63 13.04
C CYS A 178 12.04 -0.18 14.02
N ASN A 179 11.52 -1.33 13.60
CA ASN A 179 10.51 -2.05 14.39
C ASN A 179 11.11 -2.70 15.62
N PHE A 180 12.26 -3.38 15.49
CA PHE A 180 12.93 -3.97 16.64
C PHE A 180 13.50 -2.90 17.60
N THR A 181 14.05 -1.83 17.07
CA THR A 181 14.51 -0.70 17.90
C THR A 181 13.36 -0.09 18.69
N ASN A 182 12.23 0.17 18.06
CA ASN A 182 11.03 0.67 18.74
C ASN A 182 10.50 -0.32 19.79
N HIS A 183 10.56 -1.62 19.51
CA HIS A 183 10.17 -2.65 20.47
C HIS A 183 11.09 -2.65 21.70
N CYS A 184 12.40 -2.53 21.51
CA CYS A 184 13.36 -2.38 22.62
C CYS A 184 13.05 -1.15 23.47
N TYR A 185 12.74 0.00 22.86
CA TYR A 185 12.34 1.20 23.59
C TYR A 185 11.02 1.02 24.36
N SER A 186 10.05 0.29 23.79
CA SER A 186 8.80 -0.02 24.49
C SER A 186 9.06 -0.85 25.74
N ILE A 187 9.85 -1.93 25.64
CA ILE A 187 10.23 -2.78 26.79
C ILE A 187 10.95 -1.94 27.87
N ALA A 188 11.92 -1.12 27.48
CA ALA A 188 12.63 -0.26 28.43
C ALA A 188 11.69 0.72 29.16
N SER A 189 10.70 1.26 28.45
CA SER A 189 9.66 2.12 29.03
C SER A 189 8.78 1.38 30.03
N ASP A 190 8.41 0.14 29.71
CA ASP A 190 7.59 -0.70 30.58
C ASP A 190 8.35 -1.05 31.88
N ILE A 191 9.62 -1.47 31.79
CA ILE A 191 10.49 -1.74 32.94
C ILE A 191 10.59 -0.50 33.84
N ARG A 192 10.85 0.67 33.25
CA ARG A 192 10.94 1.93 34.01
C ARG A 192 9.61 2.30 34.67
N SER A 193 8.46 1.95 34.08
CA SER A 193 7.15 2.22 34.68
C SER A 193 6.87 1.33 35.87
N GLU A 194 7.36 0.09 35.87
CA GLU A 194 7.26 -0.85 37.00
C GLU A 194 8.07 -0.35 38.21
N GLU A 195 9.32 0.09 38.01
CA GLU A 195 10.15 0.67 39.09
C GLU A 195 9.48 1.85 39.81
N ARG A 196 8.75 2.70 39.04
CA ARG A 196 8.01 3.83 39.61
C ARG A 196 6.80 3.41 40.46
N ARG A 197 6.23 2.20 40.21
CA ARG A 197 5.13 1.64 41.01
C ARG A 197 5.68 1.07 42.35
N VAL A 198 6.79 0.32 42.28
CA VAL A 198 7.42 -0.29 43.46
C VAL A 198 8.01 0.75 44.43
N GLY A 199 8.49 1.88 43.95
CA GLY A 199 9.05 2.95 44.78
C GLY A 199 8.03 3.89 45.43
N LYS A 200 6.71 3.58 45.37
CA LYS A 200 5.63 4.33 46.01
C LYS A 200 4.91 3.57 47.14
N GLU A 201 5.38 2.37 47.48
CA GLU A 201 5.02 1.64 48.70
C GLU A 201 6.07 1.93 49.78
#